data_aaf062212cf2bc4d28ad5c455cd49177
#
_entry.id   aaf062212cf2bc4d28ad5c455cd49177
#
_cell.length_a   1.000
_cell.length_b   1.000
_cell.length_c   1.000
_cell.angle_alpha   90.00
_cell.angle_beta   90.00
_cell.angle_gamma   90.00
#
_symmetry.space_group_name_H-M   'P 1'
#
loop_
_entity.id
_entity.type
_entity.pdbx_description
1 polymer ?
#
loop_
_entity_poly.entity_id
_entity_poly.type
_entity_poly.pdbx_seq_one_letter_code
_entity_poly.pdbx_strand_id
1 'polypeptide(L)'
;IKKVKREISKDSFWALKDISFNVKKGEAVGLVGKNGCGKSTMLKTIAGVLTPTMGTVKVNGTVAPMIELGAGFDPELTARENIFLNGAILGYPQEMLKERFDEIIDFAELKDFVDVPVKNFSSGMTTRLGFSIATIYTPDILIVDEILAVGDFAFQKKCEKRIGDMLNSGTTLLLVSH
;
A
#
# COMPACT_ATOMS: atom_id res chain seq x y z
N ILE A 1 -0.86 25.76 -14.04
CA ILE A 1 -1.15 24.34 -14.29
C ILE A 1 -2.19 24.30 -15.41
N LYS A 2 -1.78 23.85 -16.63
CA LYS A 2 -2.71 23.72 -17.76
C LYS A 2 -3.70 22.58 -17.47
N LYS A 3 -4.99 22.90 -17.39
CA LYS A 3 -6.07 21.91 -17.39
C LYS A 3 -6.04 21.20 -18.76
N VAL A 4 -5.54 19.97 -18.79
CA VAL A 4 -5.68 19.12 -19.97
C VAL A 4 -7.14 18.66 -20.00
N LYS A 5 -7.94 19.23 -20.90
CA LYS A 5 -9.25 18.66 -21.25
C LYS A 5 -8.98 17.38 -22.03
N ARG A 6 -9.08 16.21 -21.39
CA ARG A 6 -9.13 14.96 -22.12
C ARG A 6 -10.54 14.83 -22.69
N GLU A 7 -10.64 14.67 -24.02
CA GLU A 7 -11.90 14.29 -24.66
C GLU A 7 -12.28 12.89 -24.20
N ILE A 8 -13.45 12.77 -23.60
CA ILE A 8 -14.00 11.49 -23.14
C ILE A 8 -14.60 10.82 -24.38
N SER A 9 -14.10 9.64 -24.75
CA SER A 9 -14.65 8.88 -25.87
C SER A 9 -16.09 8.45 -25.61
N LYS A 10 -16.90 8.26 -26.67
CA LYS A 10 -18.30 7.83 -26.52
C LYS A 10 -18.47 6.46 -25.86
N ASP A 11 -17.43 5.64 -25.87
CA ASP A 11 -17.41 4.29 -25.28
C ASP A 11 -16.81 4.25 -23.88
N SER A 12 -16.58 5.42 -23.25
CA SER A 12 -16.03 5.53 -21.91
C SER A 12 -17.14 5.57 -20.85
N PHE A 13 -16.89 4.97 -19.69
CA PHE A 13 -17.76 5.09 -18.53
C PHE A 13 -17.02 5.77 -17.37
N TRP A 14 -17.77 6.42 -16.49
CA TRP A 14 -17.24 7.01 -15.28
C TRP A 14 -17.04 5.94 -14.20
N ALA A 15 -15.79 5.64 -13.88
CA ALA A 15 -15.48 4.75 -12.77
C ALA A 15 -15.80 5.42 -11.41
N LEU A 16 -15.59 6.73 -11.32
CA LEU A 16 -15.92 7.58 -10.17
C LEU A 16 -16.57 8.87 -10.71
N LYS A 17 -17.69 9.29 -10.12
CA LYS A 17 -18.41 10.49 -10.56
C LYS A 17 -18.89 11.28 -9.35
N ASP A 18 -18.58 12.60 -9.36
CA ASP A 18 -19.06 13.58 -8.37
C ASP A 18 -18.81 13.17 -6.92
N ILE A 19 -17.59 12.64 -6.64
CA ILE A 19 -17.18 12.22 -5.30
C ILE A 19 -16.39 13.35 -4.64
N SER A 20 -16.81 13.76 -3.45
CA SER A 20 -16.12 14.76 -2.63
C SER A 20 -16.20 14.38 -1.16
N PHE A 21 -15.06 14.27 -0.50
CA PHE A 21 -14.98 14.06 0.95
C PHE A 21 -13.65 14.58 1.49
N ASN A 22 -13.57 14.76 2.79
CA ASN A 22 -12.35 15.12 3.51
C ASN A 22 -12.13 14.12 4.63
N VAL A 23 -10.87 13.80 4.88
CA VAL A 23 -10.43 12.95 6.00
C VAL A 23 -9.47 13.76 6.84
N LYS A 24 -9.71 13.83 8.15
CA LYS A 24 -8.83 14.53 9.08
C LYS A 24 -7.68 13.62 9.49
N LYS A 25 -6.57 14.24 9.91
CA LYS A 25 -5.43 13.49 10.45
C LYS A 25 -5.87 12.64 11.64
N GLY A 26 -5.46 11.36 11.62
CA GLY A 26 -5.78 10.38 12.66
C GLY A 26 -7.17 9.75 12.56
N GLU A 27 -7.98 10.10 11.54
CA GLU A 27 -9.26 9.42 11.30
C GLU A 27 -9.07 8.07 10.62
N ALA A 28 -9.96 7.11 10.93
CA ALA A 28 -10.12 5.87 10.20
C ALA A 28 -11.41 5.93 9.38
N VAL A 29 -11.29 5.79 8.06
CA VAL A 29 -12.43 5.86 7.12
C VAL A 29 -12.53 4.56 6.35
N GLY A 30 -13.71 3.92 6.40
CA GLY A 30 -14.04 2.73 5.62
C GLY A 30 -14.79 3.09 4.34
N LEU A 31 -14.31 2.59 3.20
CA LEU A 31 -15.00 2.64 1.92
C LEU A 31 -15.74 1.32 1.72
N VAL A 32 -17.06 1.33 1.80
CA VAL A 32 -17.89 0.13 1.69
C VAL A 32 -18.70 0.19 0.40
N GLY A 33 -18.80 -0.93 -0.30
CA GLY A 33 -19.59 -0.99 -1.54
C GLY A 33 -19.40 -2.30 -2.29
N LYS A 34 -20.30 -2.58 -3.24
CA LYS A 34 -20.27 -3.78 -4.08
C LYS A 34 -18.99 -3.87 -4.93
N ASN A 35 -18.65 -5.09 -5.38
CA ASN A 35 -17.56 -5.29 -6.34
C ASN A 35 -17.82 -4.49 -7.62
N GLY A 36 -16.75 -3.87 -8.16
CA GLY A 36 -16.84 -3.05 -9.37
C GLY A 36 -17.40 -1.64 -9.19
N CYS A 37 -17.74 -1.18 -7.96
CA CYS A 37 -18.25 0.19 -7.75
C CYS A 37 -17.16 1.27 -7.71
N GLY A 38 -15.89 0.93 -7.96
CA GLY A 38 -14.80 1.91 -8.06
C GLY A 38 -13.95 2.10 -6.81
N LYS A 39 -14.10 1.28 -5.75
CA LYS A 39 -13.33 1.40 -4.50
C LYS A 39 -11.81 1.41 -4.74
N SER A 40 -11.28 0.39 -5.42
CA SER A 40 -9.85 0.28 -5.72
C SER A 40 -9.38 1.41 -6.66
N THR A 41 -10.23 1.87 -7.59
CA THR A 41 -9.94 3.04 -8.43
C THR A 41 -9.79 4.29 -7.56
N MET A 42 -10.64 4.47 -6.55
CA MET A 42 -10.56 5.59 -5.61
C MET A 42 -9.27 5.51 -4.79
N LEU A 43 -8.95 4.36 -4.22
CA LEU A 43 -7.70 4.18 -3.45
C LEU A 43 -6.46 4.46 -4.31
N LYS A 44 -6.41 3.93 -5.54
CA LYS A 44 -5.30 4.19 -6.49
C LYS A 44 -5.21 5.67 -6.86
N THR A 45 -6.33 6.37 -6.94
CA THR A 45 -6.36 7.82 -7.20
C THR A 45 -5.85 8.60 -5.99
N ILE A 46 -6.23 8.23 -4.76
CA ILE A 46 -5.74 8.87 -3.53
C ILE A 46 -4.25 8.57 -3.32
N ALA A 47 -3.80 7.36 -3.61
CA ALA A 47 -2.40 6.96 -3.55
C ALA A 47 -1.52 7.62 -4.64
N GLY A 48 -2.11 8.37 -5.59
CA GLY A 48 -1.38 9.01 -6.68
C GLY A 48 -0.97 8.09 -7.81
N VAL A 49 -1.38 6.83 -7.79
CA VAL A 49 -1.15 5.86 -8.88
C VAL A 49 -1.96 6.21 -10.12
N LEU A 50 -3.18 6.71 -9.93
CA LEU A 50 -4.05 7.18 -11.00
C LEU A 50 -4.27 8.69 -10.89
N THR A 51 -4.19 9.38 -12.04
CA THR A 51 -4.54 10.81 -12.11
C THR A 51 -6.04 10.94 -12.40
N PRO A 52 -6.80 11.72 -11.61
CA PRO A 52 -8.22 11.94 -11.87
C PRO A 52 -8.42 12.63 -13.21
N THR A 53 -9.44 12.24 -13.98
CA THR A 53 -9.82 12.88 -15.25
C THR A 53 -10.31 14.31 -15.01
N MET A 54 -11.06 14.51 -13.92
CA MET A 54 -11.59 15.80 -13.48
C MET A 54 -11.48 15.91 -11.95
N GLY A 55 -11.48 17.13 -11.42
CA GLY A 55 -11.36 17.37 -10.00
C GLY A 55 -9.92 17.36 -9.50
N THR A 56 -9.74 17.31 -8.20
CA THR A 56 -8.41 17.34 -7.54
C THR A 56 -8.39 16.45 -6.32
N VAL A 57 -7.27 15.78 -6.10
CA VAL A 57 -6.96 15.09 -4.85
C VAL A 57 -5.81 15.84 -4.18
N LYS A 58 -6.00 16.17 -2.90
CA LYS A 58 -4.94 16.75 -2.06
C LYS A 58 -4.64 15.81 -0.94
N VAL A 59 -3.38 15.42 -0.81
CA VAL A 59 -2.88 14.55 0.24
C VAL A 59 -1.76 15.28 0.96
N ASN A 60 -1.84 15.38 2.28
CA ASN A 60 -0.85 16.03 3.12
C ASN A 60 -0.17 14.98 3.99
N GLY A 61 1.08 14.66 3.68
CA GLY A 61 1.88 13.68 4.39
C GLY A 61 2.31 12.49 3.52
N THR A 62 3.00 11.55 4.15
CA THR A 62 3.47 10.32 3.53
C THR A 62 2.37 9.29 3.43
N VAL A 63 2.27 8.60 2.29
CA VAL A 63 1.26 7.57 2.03
C VAL A 63 1.92 6.21 1.89
N ALA A 64 1.46 5.23 2.65
CA ALA A 64 1.80 3.82 2.44
C ALA A 64 0.59 3.09 1.84
N PRO A 65 0.57 2.83 0.53
CA PRO A 65 -0.51 2.09 -0.10
C PRO A 65 -0.27 0.58 0.04
N MET A 66 -1.13 -0.10 0.80
CA MET A 66 -1.19 -1.56 0.87
C MET A 66 -2.28 -2.11 -0.05
N ILE A 67 -2.34 -1.61 -1.27
CA ILE A 67 -3.36 -2.00 -2.25
C ILE A 67 -2.92 -3.27 -2.99
N GLU A 68 -1.65 -3.39 -3.28
CA GLU A 68 -1.04 -4.53 -3.99
C GLU A 68 0.32 -4.81 -3.35
N LEU A 69 0.33 -5.60 -2.25
CA LEU A 69 1.56 -5.96 -1.55
C LEU A 69 2.48 -6.78 -2.47
N GLY A 70 3.73 -6.32 -2.60
CA GLY A 70 4.69 -6.89 -3.56
C GLY A 70 4.61 -6.29 -4.97
N ALA A 71 3.70 -5.35 -5.23
CA ALA A 71 3.75 -4.56 -6.45
C ALA A 71 5.09 -3.82 -6.55
N GLY A 72 5.74 -3.93 -7.71
CA GLY A 72 7.08 -3.36 -7.92
C GLY A 72 8.23 -4.27 -7.50
N PHE A 73 7.97 -5.51 -7.03
CA PHE A 73 9.02 -6.51 -6.91
C PHE A 73 9.49 -6.96 -8.29
N ASP A 74 10.80 -7.10 -8.43
CA ASP A 74 11.39 -7.79 -9.57
C ASP A 74 11.55 -9.28 -9.19
N PRO A 75 10.88 -10.20 -9.92
CA PRO A 75 10.91 -11.62 -9.60
C PRO A 75 12.31 -12.24 -9.73
N GLU A 76 13.20 -11.67 -10.53
CA GLU A 76 14.56 -12.17 -10.71
C GLU A 76 15.51 -11.74 -9.58
N LEU A 77 15.16 -10.69 -8.85
CA LEU A 77 15.93 -10.21 -7.71
C LEU A 77 15.61 -10.99 -6.44
N THR A 78 16.60 -11.06 -5.54
CA THR A 78 16.47 -11.65 -4.20
C THR A 78 15.53 -10.83 -3.30
N ALA A 79 15.13 -11.41 -2.15
CA ALA A 79 14.40 -10.64 -1.14
C ALA A 79 15.18 -9.41 -0.68
N ARG A 80 16.49 -9.56 -0.46
CA ARG A 80 17.40 -8.46 -0.10
C ARG A 80 17.30 -7.31 -1.10
N GLU A 81 17.48 -7.60 -2.36
CA GLU A 81 17.46 -6.60 -3.43
C GLU A 81 16.08 -5.95 -3.57
N ASN A 82 15.01 -6.74 -3.46
CA ASN A 82 13.64 -6.24 -3.51
C ASN A 82 13.27 -5.35 -2.32
N ILE A 83 13.85 -5.55 -1.13
CA ILE A 83 13.68 -4.64 0.01
C ILE A 83 14.16 -3.23 -0.37
N PHE A 84 15.34 -3.12 -0.96
CA PHE A 84 15.88 -1.81 -1.37
C PHE A 84 15.13 -1.23 -2.57
N LEU A 85 14.79 -2.06 -3.56
CA LEU A 85 14.02 -1.64 -4.73
C LEU A 85 12.63 -1.10 -4.33
N ASN A 86 11.87 -1.89 -3.58
CA ASN A 86 10.53 -1.52 -3.17
C ASN A 86 10.52 -0.37 -2.16
N GLY A 87 11.47 -0.35 -1.23
CA GLY A 87 11.64 0.77 -0.32
C GLY A 87 11.94 2.08 -1.04
N ALA A 88 12.74 2.05 -2.12
CA ALA A 88 12.99 3.22 -2.96
C ALA A 88 11.74 3.69 -3.70
N ILE A 89 10.91 2.75 -4.21
CA ILE A 89 9.60 3.05 -4.83
C ILE A 89 8.66 3.73 -3.81
N LEU A 90 8.69 3.29 -2.55
CA LEU A 90 7.93 3.89 -1.46
C LEU A 90 8.54 5.21 -0.94
N GLY A 91 9.69 5.63 -1.48
CA GLY A 91 10.37 6.86 -1.10
C GLY A 91 11.17 6.77 0.19
N TYR A 92 11.51 5.58 0.66
CA TYR A 92 12.30 5.39 1.88
C TYR A 92 13.80 5.64 1.62
N PRO A 93 14.49 6.35 2.53
CA PRO A 93 15.93 6.53 2.44
C PRO A 93 16.69 5.20 2.52
N GLN A 94 17.70 5.02 1.67
CA GLN A 94 18.48 3.77 1.62
C GLN A 94 19.16 3.45 2.95
N GLU A 95 19.65 4.46 3.67
CA GLU A 95 20.30 4.28 4.97
C GLU A 95 19.32 3.73 6.01
N MET A 96 18.09 4.22 6.04
CA MET A 96 17.05 3.71 6.94
C MET A 96 16.71 2.24 6.62
N LEU A 97 16.65 1.87 5.34
CA LEU A 97 16.42 0.48 4.95
C LEU A 97 17.56 -0.44 5.36
N LYS A 98 18.83 0.03 5.31
CA LYS A 98 19.99 -0.73 5.81
C LYS A 98 19.91 -0.93 7.32
N GLU A 99 19.62 0.13 8.07
CA GLU A 99 19.52 0.08 9.53
C GLU A 99 18.39 -0.86 10.02
N ARG A 100 17.29 -0.91 9.27
CA ARG A 100 16.10 -1.68 9.63
C ARG A 100 15.92 -2.97 8.84
N PHE A 101 16.94 -3.37 8.08
CA PHE A 101 16.90 -4.54 7.22
C PHE A 101 16.52 -5.82 7.99
N ASP A 102 17.19 -6.07 9.11
CA ASP A 102 16.94 -7.25 9.93
C ASP A 102 15.52 -7.24 10.53
N GLU A 103 15.00 -6.06 10.90
CA GLU A 103 13.61 -5.93 11.39
C GLU A 103 12.60 -6.30 10.29
N ILE A 104 12.85 -5.90 9.03
CA ILE A 104 11.98 -6.25 7.89
C ILE A 104 11.96 -7.77 7.72
N ILE A 105 13.12 -8.39 7.69
CA ILE A 105 13.29 -9.83 7.48
C ILE A 105 12.71 -10.64 8.64
N ASP A 106 12.95 -10.21 9.88
CA ASP A 106 12.42 -10.86 11.09
C ASP A 106 10.90 -10.79 11.14
N PHE A 107 10.34 -9.63 10.79
CA PHE A 107 8.89 -9.49 10.74
C PHE A 107 8.27 -10.38 9.66
N ALA A 108 8.89 -10.43 8.47
CA ALA A 108 8.43 -11.28 7.36
C ALA A 108 8.62 -12.78 7.62
N GLU A 109 9.47 -13.16 8.60
CA GLU A 109 9.86 -14.55 8.89
C GLU A 109 10.57 -15.23 7.71
N LEU A 110 11.49 -14.49 7.05
CA LEU A 110 12.15 -14.89 5.82
C LEU A 110 13.69 -14.97 5.94
N LYS A 111 14.23 -15.21 7.16
CA LYS A 111 15.68 -15.26 7.40
C LYS A 111 16.44 -16.21 6.46
N ASP A 112 15.89 -17.40 6.25
CA ASP A 112 16.51 -18.43 5.42
C ASP A 112 16.34 -18.17 3.90
N PHE A 113 15.57 -17.16 3.53
CA PHE A 113 15.20 -16.85 2.15
C PHE A 113 15.71 -15.49 1.67
N VAL A 114 16.55 -14.82 2.44
CA VAL A 114 17.03 -13.45 2.18
C VAL A 114 17.68 -13.31 0.80
N ASP A 115 18.50 -14.29 0.43
CA ASP A 115 19.27 -14.29 -0.81
C ASP A 115 18.65 -15.23 -1.89
N VAL A 116 17.37 -15.58 -1.72
CA VAL A 116 16.59 -16.35 -2.69
C VAL A 116 15.80 -15.39 -3.59
N PRO A 117 15.82 -15.57 -4.94
CA PRO A 117 15.00 -14.80 -5.87
C PRO A 117 13.50 -14.92 -5.56
N VAL A 118 12.78 -13.80 -5.64
CA VAL A 118 11.35 -13.72 -5.27
C VAL A 118 10.46 -14.57 -6.18
N LYS A 119 10.88 -14.87 -7.41
CA LYS A 119 10.19 -15.84 -8.28
C LYS A 119 10.00 -17.23 -7.65
N ASN A 120 10.84 -17.59 -6.68
CA ASN A 120 10.76 -18.86 -5.97
C ASN A 120 9.90 -18.77 -4.70
N PHE A 121 9.34 -17.60 -4.40
CA PHE A 121 8.49 -17.39 -3.24
C PHE A 121 7.07 -17.88 -3.49
N SER A 122 6.42 -18.37 -2.42
CA SER A 122 4.97 -18.50 -2.42
C SER A 122 4.30 -17.12 -2.40
N SER A 123 3.04 -17.04 -2.81
CA SER A 123 2.27 -15.80 -2.69
C SER A 123 2.26 -15.26 -1.25
N GLY A 124 2.18 -16.15 -0.25
CA GLY A 124 2.26 -15.79 1.16
C GLY A 124 3.61 -15.16 1.53
N MET A 125 4.74 -15.72 1.08
CA MET A 125 6.07 -15.15 1.32
C MET A 125 6.23 -13.77 0.68
N THR A 126 5.78 -13.61 -0.57
CA THR A 126 5.79 -12.31 -1.27
C THR A 126 4.97 -11.27 -0.51
N THR A 127 3.78 -11.65 -0.05
CA THR A 127 2.88 -10.74 0.67
C THR A 127 3.43 -10.38 2.05
N ARG A 128 4.04 -11.35 2.78
CA ARG A 128 4.72 -11.09 4.06
C ARG A 128 5.87 -10.10 3.90
N LEU A 129 6.70 -10.27 2.86
CA LEU A 129 7.80 -9.36 2.57
C LEU A 129 7.27 -7.95 2.22
N GLY A 130 6.29 -7.85 1.33
CA GLY A 130 5.68 -6.58 0.93
C GLY A 130 5.06 -5.82 2.11
N PHE A 131 4.32 -6.54 2.97
CA PHE A 131 3.76 -5.95 4.19
C PHE A 131 4.86 -5.44 5.14
N SER A 132 5.91 -6.22 5.35
CA SER A 132 7.01 -5.86 6.23
C SER A 132 7.73 -4.59 5.77
N ILE A 133 7.97 -4.46 4.45
CA ILE A 133 8.57 -3.25 3.87
C ILE A 133 7.61 -2.06 4.01
N ALA A 134 6.35 -2.23 3.66
CA ALA A 134 5.37 -1.14 3.68
C ALA A 134 5.11 -0.60 5.10
N THR A 135 5.32 -1.43 6.14
CA THR A 135 5.07 -1.05 7.54
C THR A 135 6.31 -0.79 8.37
N ILE A 136 7.50 -0.79 7.75
CA ILE A 136 8.75 -0.51 8.47
C ILE A 136 8.83 0.93 8.97
N TYR A 137 8.17 1.83 8.28
CA TYR A 137 8.00 3.22 8.66
C TYR A 137 6.52 3.52 8.96
N THR A 138 6.26 4.34 9.98
CA THR A 138 4.90 4.78 10.31
C THR A 138 4.50 5.93 9.38
N PRO A 139 3.61 5.71 8.40
CA PRO A 139 3.18 6.74 7.47
C PRO A 139 2.18 7.69 8.13
N ASP A 140 1.98 8.88 7.54
CA ASP A 140 0.88 9.77 7.93
C ASP A 140 -0.48 9.18 7.52
N ILE A 141 -0.51 8.48 6.38
CA ILE A 141 -1.72 7.88 5.80
C ILE A 141 -1.44 6.45 5.37
N LEU A 142 -2.22 5.52 5.89
CA LEU A 142 -2.21 4.12 5.54
C LEU A 142 -3.44 3.80 4.68
N ILE A 143 -3.24 3.25 3.50
CA ILE A 143 -4.32 2.82 2.61
C ILE A 143 -4.31 1.30 2.56
N VAL A 144 -5.40 0.66 2.98
CA VAL A 144 -5.54 -0.80 3.04
C VAL A 144 -6.71 -1.24 2.17
N ASP A 145 -6.46 -2.16 1.25
CA ASP A 145 -7.49 -2.79 0.43
C ASP A 145 -7.67 -4.22 0.95
N GLU A 146 -8.74 -4.49 1.71
CA GLU A 146 -9.22 -5.81 2.17
C GLU A 146 -8.17 -6.88 2.62
N ILE A 147 -6.88 -6.60 2.43
CA ILE A 147 -5.73 -7.54 2.42
C ILE A 147 -5.22 -7.87 3.83
N LEU A 148 -6.02 -7.70 4.89
CA LEU A 148 -5.60 -8.20 6.21
C LEU A 148 -5.63 -9.74 6.33
N ALA A 149 -6.11 -10.42 5.28
CA ALA A 149 -6.05 -11.89 5.15
C ALA A 149 -4.69 -12.38 4.61
N VAL A 150 -3.57 -11.75 5.05
CA VAL A 150 -2.21 -12.04 4.59
C VAL A 150 -1.61 -13.17 5.42
N GLY A 151 -1.14 -14.21 4.74
CA GLY A 151 -0.42 -15.31 5.39
C GLY A 151 -1.33 -16.21 6.24
N ASP A 152 -0.73 -16.88 7.21
CA ASP A 152 -1.46 -17.67 8.19
C ASP A 152 -2.03 -16.82 9.34
N PHE A 153 -2.83 -17.44 10.19
CA PHE A 153 -3.48 -16.76 11.32
C PHE A 153 -2.50 -16.05 12.26
N ALA A 154 -1.32 -16.64 12.49
CA ALA A 154 -0.32 -16.04 13.37
C ALA A 154 0.26 -14.76 12.78
N PHE A 155 0.55 -14.77 11.48
CA PHE A 155 1.03 -13.59 10.78
C PHE A 155 -0.04 -12.50 10.68
N GLN A 156 -1.31 -12.87 10.45
CA GLN A 156 -2.43 -11.93 10.47
C GLN A 156 -2.50 -11.16 11.81
N LYS A 157 -2.35 -11.84 12.93
CA LYS A 157 -2.30 -11.21 14.25
C LYS A 157 -1.13 -10.24 14.41
N LYS A 158 0.04 -10.56 13.85
CA LYS A 158 1.19 -9.63 13.82
C LYS A 158 0.86 -8.37 13.00
N CYS A 159 0.22 -8.55 11.84
CA CYS A 159 -0.21 -7.43 10.99
C CYS A 159 -1.23 -6.53 11.69
N GLU A 160 -2.29 -7.13 12.28
CA GLU A 160 -3.32 -6.40 13.04
C GLU A 160 -2.69 -5.57 14.16
N LYS A 161 -1.77 -6.17 14.92
CA LYS A 161 -1.06 -5.45 15.98
C LYS A 161 -0.24 -4.29 15.42
N ARG A 162 0.55 -4.51 14.37
CA ARG A 162 1.39 -3.47 13.74
C ARG A 162 0.52 -2.29 13.25
N ILE A 163 -0.60 -2.58 12.60
CA ILE A 163 -1.56 -1.54 12.16
C ILE A 163 -2.17 -0.82 13.36
N GLY A 164 -2.58 -1.55 14.40
CA GLY A 164 -3.09 -0.96 15.63
C GLY A 164 -2.11 0.01 16.28
N ASP A 165 -0.83 -0.35 16.35
CA ASP A 165 0.23 0.51 16.88
C ASP A 165 0.39 1.79 16.04
N MET A 166 0.32 1.68 14.70
CA MET A 166 0.36 2.84 13.81
C MET A 166 -0.84 3.77 14.02
N LEU A 167 -2.05 3.23 14.13
CA LEU A 167 -3.27 4.01 14.38
C LEU A 167 -3.19 4.73 15.73
N ASN A 168 -2.71 4.05 16.77
CA ASN A 168 -2.50 4.66 18.09
C ASN A 168 -1.44 5.77 18.05
N SER A 169 -0.52 5.74 17.09
CA SER A 169 0.47 6.79 16.85
C SER A 169 -0.06 7.97 16.03
N GLY A 170 -1.33 7.94 15.62
CA GLY A 170 -1.99 9.02 14.87
C GLY A 170 -1.98 8.89 13.37
N THR A 171 -1.65 7.71 12.82
CA THR A 171 -1.77 7.42 11.38
C THR A 171 -3.25 7.49 10.95
N THR A 172 -3.52 8.14 9.83
CA THR A 172 -4.84 8.16 9.19
C THR A 172 -5.05 6.88 8.40
N LEU A 173 -6.19 6.22 8.55
CA LEU A 173 -6.49 4.97 7.86
C LEU A 173 -7.58 5.16 6.81
N LEU A 174 -7.32 4.70 5.60
CA LEU A 174 -8.32 4.46 4.56
C LEU A 174 -8.42 2.97 4.30
N LEU A 175 -9.56 2.37 4.62
CA LEU A 175 -9.80 0.93 4.48
C LEU A 175 -10.91 0.68 3.47
N VAL A 176 -10.70 -0.28 2.57
CA VAL A 176 -11.79 -0.84 1.75
C VAL A 176 -12.29 -2.12 2.40
N SER A 177 -13.62 -2.24 2.46
CA SER A 177 -14.31 -3.46 2.92
C SER A 177 -15.48 -3.77 1.98
N HIS A 178 -15.82 -5.03 1.93
CA HIS A 178 -17.01 -5.54 1.24
C HIS A 178 -18.22 -5.67 2.15
#